data_9f1256fe0247669610157430a9a4208e
#
_entry.id   9f1256fe0247669610157430a9a4208e
#
_cell.length_a   1.000
_cell.length_b   1.000
_cell.length_c   1.000
_cell.angle_alpha   90.00
_cell.angle_beta   90.00
_cell.angle_gamma   90.00
#
_symmetry.space_group_name_H-M   'P 1'
#
loop_
_entity.id
_entity.type
_entity.pdbx_description
1 polymer ?
#
loop_
_entity_poly.entity_id
_entity_poly.type
_entity_poly.pdbx_seq_one_letter_code
_entity_poly.pdbx_strand_id
1 'polypeptide(L)'
;PEDAPDCEAVEFLIQEALRDDPAPLYIAAQGAMTNIAAALNRAPEIASRMTVLWNGGGPYPAGRPEFNVQQDPIACRVLLDSAVTVWQIPQDVYAKFEVSLSELALRVRPCGEVGAYLFQQLMDEYPSEYDPRFPLRTGGNWTLGDNTTAAVLPVSYTHLRAHETRS
;
A
#
# COMPACT_ATOMS: atom_id res chain seq x y z
N PRO A 1 14.08 -1.07 20.54
CA PRO A 1 14.61 -0.44 19.32
C PRO A 1 15.97 -1.01 18.92
N GLU A 2 16.80 -1.44 19.90
CA GLU A 2 18.14 -1.96 19.68
C GLU A 2 18.16 -3.37 19.09
N ASP A 3 17.03 -4.07 19.08
CA ASP A 3 16.88 -5.47 18.67
C ASP A 3 16.13 -5.65 17.34
N ALA A 4 16.00 -4.61 16.52
CA ALA A 4 15.43 -4.80 15.18
C ALA A 4 16.38 -5.71 14.37
N PRO A 5 15.91 -6.86 13.89
CA PRO A 5 16.77 -7.81 13.20
C PRO A 5 17.42 -7.19 11.95
N ASP A 6 18.66 -7.54 11.68
CA ASP A 6 19.30 -7.19 10.42
C ASP A 6 18.51 -7.83 9.28
N CYS A 7 18.04 -6.98 8.36
CA CYS A 7 17.20 -7.38 7.26
C CYS A 7 17.60 -6.59 6.01
N GLU A 8 17.84 -7.30 4.91
CA GLU A 8 18.20 -6.67 3.64
C GLU A 8 17.18 -5.60 3.19
N ALA A 9 15.90 -5.83 3.46
CA ALA A 9 14.86 -4.87 3.12
C ALA A 9 14.96 -3.57 3.92
N VAL A 10 15.38 -3.64 5.19
CA VAL A 10 15.62 -2.48 6.04
C VAL A 10 16.82 -1.68 5.55
N GLU A 11 17.93 -2.37 5.25
CA GLU A 11 19.14 -1.76 4.70
C GLU A 11 18.86 -1.08 3.36
N PHE A 12 18.16 -1.77 2.46
CA PHE A 12 17.80 -1.23 1.14
C PHE A 12 16.94 0.03 1.27
N LEU A 13 15.96 0.01 2.18
CA LEU A 13 15.07 1.15 2.40
C LEU A 13 15.85 2.38 2.91
N ILE A 14 16.78 2.18 3.85
CA ILE A 14 17.65 3.25 4.35
C ILE A 14 18.54 3.80 3.22
N GLN A 15 19.17 2.92 2.43
CA GLN A 15 20.03 3.31 1.32
C GLN A 15 19.27 4.11 0.27
N GLU A 16 18.06 3.67 -0.12
CA GLU A 16 17.23 4.38 -1.07
C GLU A 16 16.78 5.74 -0.55
N ALA A 17 16.40 5.83 0.73
CA ALA A 17 16.00 7.09 1.32
C ALA A 17 17.15 8.09 1.45
N LEU A 18 18.39 7.60 1.62
CA LEU A 18 19.60 8.43 1.70
C LEU A 18 20.25 8.71 0.34
N ARG A 19 19.76 8.09 -0.74
CA ARG A 19 20.29 8.30 -2.09
C ARG A 19 20.15 9.78 -2.48
N ASP A 20 21.19 10.32 -3.11
CA ASP A 20 21.17 11.67 -3.68
C ASP A 20 20.42 11.65 -5.03
N ASP A 21 19.10 11.73 -4.96
CA ASP A 21 18.19 11.72 -6.11
C ASP A 21 17.16 12.83 -5.93
N PRO A 22 16.97 13.71 -6.92
CA PRO A 22 15.98 14.79 -6.85
C PRO A 22 14.53 14.29 -6.92
N ALA A 23 14.30 13.03 -7.33
CA ALA A 23 12.97 12.48 -7.39
C ALA A 23 12.44 12.15 -5.97
N PRO A 24 11.17 12.46 -5.67
CA PRO A 24 10.59 12.13 -4.37
C PRO A 24 10.47 10.62 -4.21
N LEU A 25 10.84 10.11 -3.04
CA LEU A 25 10.71 8.71 -2.69
C LEU A 25 9.33 8.43 -2.08
N TYR A 26 8.58 7.53 -2.70
CA TYR A 26 7.31 7.02 -2.18
C TYR A 26 7.44 5.54 -1.84
N ILE A 27 7.04 5.17 -0.63
CA ILE A 27 7.02 3.79 -0.17
C ILE A 27 5.58 3.28 -0.16
N ALA A 28 5.25 2.34 -1.04
CA ALA A 28 3.95 1.66 -1.03
C ALA A 28 3.96 0.55 0.03
N ALA A 29 3.38 0.82 1.18
CA ALA A 29 3.31 -0.09 2.32
C ALA A 29 1.96 -0.83 2.31
N GLN A 30 1.99 -2.11 1.94
CA GLN A 30 0.80 -2.95 1.70
C GLN A 30 0.65 -4.09 2.70
N GLY A 31 1.42 -4.07 3.79
CA GLY A 31 1.45 -5.08 4.84
C GLY A 31 1.79 -4.48 6.20
N ALA A 32 2.44 -5.28 7.05
CA ALA A 32 2.94 -4.83 8.34
C ALA A 32 4.02 -3.74 8.18
N MET A 33 4.03 -2.78 9.11
CA MET A 33 4.97 -1.66 9.10
C MET A 33 6.35 -1.99 9.68
N THR A 34 6.62 -3.25 9.99
CA THR A 34 7.81 -3.71 10.73
C THR A 34 9.12 -3.21 10.10
N ASN A 35 9.30 -3.38 8.79
CA ASN A 35 10.53 -2.99 8.11
C ASN A 35 10.70 -1.46 8.08
N ILE A 36 9.62 -0.72 7.87
CA ILE A 36 9.64 0.76 7.85
C ILE A 36 9.95 1.30 9.24
N ALA A 37 9.32 0.75 10.28
CA ALA A 37 9.58 1.12 11.67
C ALA A 37 11.03 0.81 12.08
N ALA A 38 11.55 -0.35 11.66
CA ALA A 38 12.95 -0.72 11.91
C ALA A 38 13.92 0.26 11.21
N ALA A 39 13.63 0.65 9.97
CA ALA A 39 14.44 1.62 9.24
C ALA A 39 14.41 3.00 9.92
N LEU A 40 13.25 3.49 10.32
CA LEU A 40 13.09 4.76 11.04
C LEU A 40 13.78 4.76 12.40
N ASN A 41 13.78 3.63 13.13
CA ASN A 41 14.49 3.51 14.40
C ASN A 41 16.02 3.51 14.21
N ARG A 42 16.53 2.94 13.12
CA ARG A 42 17.97 2.84 12.83
C ARG A 42 18.54 4.12 12.21
N ALA A 43 17.75 4.80 11.38
CA ALA A 43 18.14 6.00 10.65
C ALA A 43 16.98 7.02 10.68
N PRO A 44 16.73 7.70 11.81
CA PRO A 44 15.60 8.62 11.95
C PRO A 44 15.59 9.77 10.92
N GLU A 45 16.75 10.14 10.40
CA GLU A 45 16.92 11.17 9.38
C GLU A 45 16.21 10.87 8.05
N ILE A 46 15.91 9.58 7.76
CA ILE A 46 15.18 9.22 6.53
C ILE A 46 13.72 9.66 6.56
N ALA A 47 13.17 9.98 7.72
CA ALA A 47 11.78 10.39 7.88
C ALA A 47 11.41 11.61 7.02
N SER A 48 12.33 12.55 6.83
CA SER A 48 12.12 13.74 5.99
C SER A 48 12.35 13.51 4.50
N ARG A 49 12.80 12.32 4.11
CA ARG A 49 13.25 12.01 2.74
C ARG A 49 12.31 11.08 1.98
N MET A 50 11.24 10.64 2.62
CA MET A 50 10.27 9.72 2.01
C MET A 50 8.84 10.03 2.43
N THR A 51 7.89 9.56 1.63
CA THR A 51 6.46 9.53 1.95
C THR A 51 5.98 8.09 1.95
N VAL A 52 5.32 7.67 3.01
CA VAL A 52 4.77 6.32 3.14
C VAL A 52 3.29 6.34 2.74
N LEU A 53 2.94 5.64 1.66
CA LEU A 53 1.57 5.36 1.28
C LEU A 53 1.15 4.07 1.98
N TRP A 54 0.37 4.18 3.03
CA TRP A 54 0.05 3.05 3.87
C TRP A 54 -1.36 2.51 3.64
N ASN A 55 -1.42 1.29 3.13
CA ASN A 55 -2.66 0.52 3.01
C ASN A 55 -2.93 -0.18 4.34
N GLY A 56 -3.68 0.46 5.23
CA GLY A 56 -3.91 -0.10 6.56
C GLY A 56 -4.66 0.81 7.51
N GLY A 57 -5.07 0.22 8.63
CA GLY A 57 -5.83 0.89 9.67
C GLY A 57 -7.31 1.02 9.38
N GLY A 58 -8.06 1.42 10.39
CA GLY A 58 -9.49 1.70 10.30
C GLY A 58 -9.80 3.16 9.96
N PRO A 59 -11.09 3.48 9.76
CA PRO A 59 -11.52 4.83 9.40
C PRO A 59 -11.22 5.83 10.52
N TYR A 60 -10.73 6.99 10.11
CA TYR A 60 -10.49 8.10 11.04
C TYR A 60 -11.82 8.76 11.46
N PRO A 61 -11.99 9.23 12.72
CA PRO A 61 -11.03 9.16 13.83
C PRO A 61 -11.17 7.91 14.69
N ALA A 62 -12.23 7.13 14.52
CA ALA A 62 -12.60 6.04 15.43
C ALA A 62 -11.61 4.86 15.38
N GLY A 63 -11.03 4.60 14.20
CA GLY A 63 -10.22 3.42 13.99
C GLY A 63 -11.04 2.12 14.13
N ARG A 64 -10.44 1.01 13.79
CA ARG A 64 -10.89 -0.35 14.12
C ARG A 64 -9.75 -1.33 13.93
N PRO A 65 -9.83 -2.55 14.49
CA PRO A 65 -8.91 -3.63 14.16
C PRO A 65 -8.88 -3.84 12.63
N GLU A 66 -7.68 -3.87 12.07
CA GLU A 66 -7.44 -4.06 10.64
C GLU A 66 -6.24 -4.98 10.48
N PHE A 67 -6.22 -5.79 9.41
CA PHE A 67 -5.29 -6.89 9.24
C PHE A 67 -3.82 -6.46 9.30
N ASN A 68 -3.43 -5.42 8.55
CA ASN A 68 -2.04 -4.96 8.50
C ASN A 68 -1.57 -4.34 9.82
N VAL A 69 -2.46 -3.62 10.52
CA VAL A 69 -2.18 -3.11 11.88
C VAL A 69 -1.99 -4.25 12.88
N GLN A 70 -2.82 -5.29 12.77
CA GLN A 70 -2.76 -6.42 13.72
C GLN A 70 -1.50 -7.27 13.55
N GLN A 71 -0.84 -7.23 12.39
CA GLN A 71 0.42 -7.94 12.17
C GLN A 71 1.56 -7.38 13.04
N ASP A 72 1.62 -6.04 13.19
CA ASP A 72 2.61 -5.39 14.04
C ASP A 72 2.09 -4.01 14.51
N PRO A 73 1.27 -3.96 15.58
CA PRO A 73 0.72 -2.71 16.08
C PRO A 73 1.80 -1.78 16.68
N ILE A 74 2.93 -2.35 17.14
CA ILE A 74 4.05 -1.57 17.67
C ILE A 74 4.73 -0.80 16.53
N ALA A 75 4.98 -1.46 15.40
CA ALA A 75 5.55 -0.82 14.23
C ALA A 75 4.64 0.29 13.67
N CYS A 76 3.31 0.07 13.66
CA CYS A 76 2.36 1.12 13.28
C CYS A 76 2.46 2.34 14.19
N ARG A 77 2.64 2.13 15.50
CA ARG A 77 2.83 3.21 16.45
C ARG A 77 4.13 3.97 16.20
N VAL A 78 5.25 3.26 15.99
CA VAL A 78 6.54 3.89 15.64
C VAL A 78 6.39 4.76 14.39
N LEU A 79 5.71 4.25 13.35
CA LEU A 79 5.45 5.02 12.13
C LEU A 79 4.70 6.32 12.42
N LEU A 80 3.58 6.23 13.15
CA LEU A 80 2.69 7.37 13.42
C LEU A 80 3.30 8.38 14.42
N ASP A 81 4.18 7.94 15.32
CA ASP A 81 4.90 8.80 16.27
C ASP A 81 6.15 9.44 15.62
N SER A 82 6.57 9.00 14.45
CA SER A 82 7.72 9.53 13.72
C SER A 82 7.38 10.82 12.95
N ALA A 83 8.42 11.49 12.44
CA ALA A 83 8.26 12.68 11.59
C ALA A 83 8.00 12.36 10.10
N VAL A 84 7.85 11.08 9.73
CA VAL A 84 7.63 10.70 8.34
C VAL A 84 6.24 11.11 7.85
N THR A 85 6.16 11.57 6.61
CA THR A 85 4.86 11.84 5.98
C THR A 85 4.14 10.54 5.67
N VAL A 86 2.93 10.37 6.20
CA VAL A 86 2.09 9.18 5.97
C VAL A 86 0.81 9.57 5.24
N TRP A 87 0.56 8.92 4.11
CA TRP A 87 -0.73 8.95 3.41
C TRP A 87 -1.46 7.64 3.70
N GLN A 88 -2.36 7.69 4.66
CA GLN A 88 -3.12 6.52 5.05
C GLN A 88 -4.26 6.24 4.07
N ILE A 89 -4.37 4.98 3.64
CA ILE A 89 -5.49 4.44 2.88
C ILE A 89 -6.18 3.40 3.78
N PRO A 90 -7.22 3.81 4.53
CA PRO A 90 -7.85 2.94 5.52
C PRO A 90 -8.73 1.88 4.89
N GLN A 91 -9.08 0.85 5.67
CA GLN A 91 -9.81 -0.32 5.19
C GLN A 91 -11.13 0.01 4.51
N ASP A 92 -11.88 0.99 4.98
CA ASP A 92 -13.15 1.40 4.38
C ASP A 92 -12.99 2.11 3.02
N VAL A 93 -11.75 2.50 2.67
CA VAL A 93 -11.39 3.03 1.35
C VAL A 93 -10.88 1.90 0.46
N TYR A 94 -9.82 1.18 0.86
CA TYR A 94 -9.23 0.16 0.00
C TYR A 94 -10.16 -1.04 -0.25
N ALA A 95 -11.06 -1.36 0.69
CA ALA A 95 -12.05 -2.42 0.50
C ALA A 95 -13.10 -2.11 -0.58
N LYS A 96 -13.24 -0.85 -0.98
CA LYS A 96 -14.13 -0.41 -2.06
C LYS A 96 -13.46 -0.33 -3.42
N PHE A 97 -12.17 -0.62 -3.49
CA PHE A 97 -11.43 -0.62 -4.76
C PHE A 97 -11.71 -1.94 -5.49
N GLU A 98 -12.92 -2.04 -6.00
CA GLU A 98 -13.43 -3.22 -6.68
C GLU A 98 -13.38 -3.07 -8.20
N VAL A 99 -13.14 -4.19 -8.88
CA VAL A 99 -13.17 -4.29 -10.34
C VAL A 99 -13.93 -5.56 -10.74
N SER A 100 -14.74 -5.50 -11.80
CA SER A 100 -15.43 -6.67 -12.28
C SER A 100 -14.48 -7.66 -12.94
N LEU A 101 -14.74 -8.96 -12.79
CA LEU A 101 -13.98 -10.00 -13.49
C LEU A 101 -14.07 -9.83 -15.01
N SER A 102 -15.20 -9.34 -15.52
CA SER A 102 -15.37 -9.05 -16.95
C SER A 102 -14.44 -7.94 -17.42
N GLU A 103 -14.23 -6.90 -16.61
CA GLU A 103 -13.30 -5.82 -16.94
C GLU A 103 -11.85 -6.30 -16.89
N LEU A 104 -11.49 -7.12 -15.91
CA LEU A 104 -10.16 -7.76 -15.85
C LEU A 104 -9.92 -8.67 -17.06
N ALA A 105 -10.92 -9.46 -17.47
CA ALA A 105 -10.83 -10.30 -18.65
C ALA A 105 -10.64 -9.49 -19.95
N LEU A 106 -11.27 -8.32 -20.03
CA LEU A 106 -11.20 -7.46 -21.20
C LEU A 106 -9.93 -6.62 -21.27
N ARG A 107 -9.48 -6.08 -20.10
CA ARG A 107 -8.42 -5.06 -20.05
C ARG A 107 -7.07 -5.58 -19.57
N VAL A 108 -7.05 -6.59 -18.71
CA VAL A 108 -5.80 -7.12 -18.13
C VAL A 108 -5.35 -8.38 -18.86
N ARG A 109 -6.25 -9.35 -19.04
CA ARG A 109 -5.91 -10.62 -19.69
C ARG A 109 -5.21 -10.48 -21.07
N PRO A 110 -5.60 -9.55 -21.98
CA PRO A 110 -4.95 -9.41 -23.28
C PRO A 110 -3.60 -8.68 -23.25
N CYS A 111 -3.14 -8.20 -22.06
CA CYS A 111 -1.89 -7.46 -21.92
C CYS A 111 -0.65 -8.38 -21.87
N GLY A 112 -0.48 -9.21 -22.90
CA GLY A 112 0.65 -10.13 -23.01
C GLY A 112 0.61 -11.27 -22.00
N GLU A 113 1.74 -12.00 -21.88
CA GLU A 113 1.85 -13.17 -21.00
C GLU A 113 1.64 -12.81 -19.52
N VAL A 114 2.13 -11.66 -19.08
CA VAL A 114 1.99 -11.20 -17.68
C VAL A 114 0.51 -10.92 -17.37
N GLY A 115 -0.21 -10.23 -18.25
CA GLY A 115 -1.62 -9.95 -18.06
C GLY A 115 -2.47 -11.23 -18.03
N ALA A 116 -2.18 -12.18 -18.91
CA ALA A 116 -2.84 -13.48 -18.92
C ALA A 116 -2.55 -14.28 -17.64
N TYR A 117 -1.31 -14.28 -17.18
CA TYR A 117 -0.89 -14.96 -15.95
C TYR A 117 -1.58 -14.37 -14.71
N LEU A 118 -1.54 -13.06 -14.55
CA LEU A 118 -2.17 -12.39 -13.40
C LEU A 118 -3.69 -12.62 -13.39
N PHE A 119 -4.35 -12.56 -14.56
CA PHE A 119 -5.76 -12.87 -14.64
C PHE A 119 -6.05 -14.32 -14.25
N GLN A 120 -5.22 -15.28 -14.71
CA GLN A 120 -5.41 -16.70 -14.39
C GLN A 120 -5.22 -16.93 -12.88
N GLN A 121 -4.21 -16.32 -12.24
CA GLN A 121 -4.05 -16.42 -10.79
C GLN A 121 -5.30 -15.95 -10.03
N LEU A 122 -5.88 -14.81 -10.45
CA LEU A 122 -7.11 -14.33 -9.84
C LEU A 122 -8.27 -15.31 -10.01
N MET A 123 -8.36 -15.96 -11.16
CA MET A 123 -9.41 -16.96 -11.43
C MET A 123 -9.20 -18.26 -10.64
N ASP A 124 -7.97 -18.70 -10.46
CA ASP A 124 -7.63 -19.89 -9.68
C ASP A 124 -7.94 -19.70 -8.19
N GLU A 125 -7.76 -18.48 -7.67
CA GLU A 125 -8.07 -18.09 -6.29
C GLU A 125 -9.53 -17.65 -6.09
N TYR A 126 -10.30 -17.48 -7.19
CA TYR A 126 -11.69 -17.04 -7.09
C TYR A 126 -12.54 -18.21 -6.54
N PRO A 127 -13.18 -18.04 -5.38
CA PRO A 127 -13.96 -19.12 -4.80
C PRO A 127 -15.16 -19.46 -5.68
N SER A 128 -15.33 -20.74 -5.98
CA SER A 128 -16.52 -21.26 -6.67
C SER A 128 -17.79 -21.14 -5.82
N GLU A 129 -17.62 -21.00 -4.50
CA GLU A 129 -18.70 -20.87 -3.53
C GLU A 129 -18.42 -19.70 -2.58
N TYR A 130 -19.49 -19.17 -1.95
CA TYR A 130 -19.38 -18.12 -0.94
C TYR A 130 -18.54 -18.60 0.25
N ASP A 131 -17.43 -17.95 0.51
CA ASP A 131 -16.61 -18.15 1.70
C ASP A 131 -16.80 -16.99 2.67
N PRO A 132 -17.43 -17.20 3.84
CA PRO A 132 -17.67 -16.14 4.82
C PRO A 132 -16.38 -15.54 5.40
N ARG A 133 -15.23 -16.20 5.24
CA ARG A 133 -13.92 -15.66 5.63
C ARG A 133 -13.44 -14.57 4.69
N PHE A 134 -13.98 -14.57 3.45
CA PHE A 134 -13.63 -13.61 2.41
C PHE A 134 -14.89 -12.99 1.79
N PRO A 135 -15.70 -12.26 2.55
CA PRO A 135 -16.98 -11.72 2.09
C PRO A 135 -16.85 -10.71 0.94
N LEU A 136 -15.63 -10.24 0.67
CA LEU A 136 -15.33 -9.29 -0.41
C LEU A 136 -15.20 -9.95 -1.80
N ARG A 137 -15.33 -11.28 -1.89
CA ARG A 137 -15.18 -12.04 -3.14
C ARG A 137 -16.50 -12.50 -3.73
N THR A 138 -17.57 -11.75 -3.55
CA THR A 138 -18.91 -12.11 -4.04
C THR A 138 -19.33 -11.25 -5.23
N GLY A 139 -20.19 -11.81 -6.10
CA GLY A 139 -20.90 -11.03 -7.12
C GLY A 139 -20.14 -10.70 -8.40
N GLY A 140 -19.07 -11.45 -8.75
CA GLY A 140 -18.32 -11.22 -9.98
C GLY A 140 -17.36 -10.04 -9.95
N ASN A 141 -17.09 -9.49 -8.75
CA ASN A 141 -16.10 -8.44 -8.51
C ASN A 141 -14.92 -8.98 -7.74
N TRP A 142 -13.78 -8.33 -7.92
CA TRP A 142 -12.57 -8.56 -7.15
C TRP A 142 -12.10 -7.27 -6.48
N THR A 143 -11.79 -7.32 -5.20
CA THR A 143 -11.21 -6.20 -4.47
C THR A 143 -9.70 -6.16 -4.70
N LEU A 144 -9.22 -5.13 -5.40
CA LEU A 144 -7.80 -4.86 -5.63
C LEU A 144 -7.29 -3.86 -4.58
N GLY A 145 -7.48 -4.18 -3.30
CA GLY A 145 -7.19 -3.27 -2.18
C GLY A 145 -5.79 -2.68 -2.22
N ASP A 146 -4.77 -3.51 -2.43
CA ASP A 146 -3.37 -3.09 -2.45
C ASP A 146 -3.03 -2.16 -3.63
N ASN A 147 -3.77 -2.25 -4.73
CA ASN A 147 -3.58 -1.38 -5.89
C ASN A 147 -3.93 0.10 -5.60
N THR A 148 -4.61 0.39 -4.50
CA THR A 148 -4.93 1.76 -4.10
C THR A 148 -3.68 2.60 -3.84
N THR A 149 -2.60 2.03 -3.33
CA THR A 149 -1.31 2.74 -3.15
C THR A 149 -0.75 3.23 -4.48
N ALA A 150 -0.82 2.41 -5.52
CA ALA A 150 -0.40 2.78 -6.86
C ALA A 150 -1.36 3.79 -7.52
N ALA A 151 -2.67 3.67 -7.25
CA ALA A 151 -3.69 4.54 -7.83
C ALA A 151 -3.62 5.98 -7.28
N VAL A 152 -3.19 6.16 -6.03
CA VAL A 152 -3.09 7.49 -5.40
C VAL A 152 -2.00 8.36 -6.03
N LEU A 153 -0.89 7.79 -6.48
CA LEU A 153 0.25 8.53 -7.04
C LEU A 153 -0.11 9.35 -8.31
N PRO A 154 -0.75 8.78 -9.35
CA PRO A 154 -1.12 9.56 -10.53
C PRO A 154 -2.11 10.69 -10.22
N VAL A 155 -3.02 10.48 -9.26
CA VAL A 155 -4.02 11.48 -8.87
C VAL A 155 -3.35 12.69 -8.21
N SER A 156 -2.37 12.48 -7.34
CA SER A 156 -1.62 13.57 -6.71
C SER A 156 -0.83 14.39 -7.73
N TYR A 157 -0.26 13.77 -8.75
CA TYR A 157 0.44 14.46 -9.83
C TYR A 157 -0.48 15.34 -10.69
N THR A 158 -1.70 14.87 -10.97
CA THR A 158 -2.67 15.66 -11.75
C THR A 158 -3.19 16.87 -10.97
N HIS A 159 -3.37 16.76 -9.66
CA HIS A 159 -3.78 17.89 -8.81
C HIS A 159 -2.68 18.95 -8.66
N LEU A 160 -1.42 18.56 -8.52
CA LEU A 160 -0.29 19.50 -8.45
C LEU A 160 -0.17 20.32 -9.74
N ARG A 161 -0.26 19.70 -10.92
CA ARG A 161 -0.23 20.39 -12.20
C ARG A 161 -1.41 21.34 -12.43
N ALA A 162 -2.59 21.02 -11.91
CA ALA A 162 -3.77 21.89 -12.00
C ALA A 162 -3.62 23.18 -11.19
N HIS A 163 -2.79 23.20 -10.15
CA HIS A 163 -2.47 24.41 -9.38
C HIS A 163 -1.35 25.23 -10.02
N GLU A 164 -0.38 24.60 -10.68
CA GLU A 164 0.72 25.30 -11.36
C GLU A 164 0.28 26.05 -12.64
N THR A 165 -0.81 25.62 -13.28
CA THR A 165 -1.33 26.28 -14.51
C THR A 165 -2.26 27.47 -14.25
N ARG A 166 -2.47 27.86 -12.99
CA ARG A 166 -3.30 29.01 -12.59
C ARG A 166 -2.53 30.23 -12.08
N SER A 167 -1.22 30.27 -12.25
CA SER A 167 -0.36 31.42 -11.92
C SER A 167 0.02 32.21 -13.18
#